data_49257e3e869944f245fe0a5924e981f2
#
_entry.id   49257e3e869944f245fe0a5924e981f2
#
_cell.length_a   1.000
_cell.length_b   1.000
_cell.length_c   1.000
_cell.angle_alpha   90.00
_cell.angle_beta   90.00
_cell.angle_gamma   90.00
#
_symmetry.space_group_name_H-M   'P 1'
#
loop_
_entity.id
_entity.type
_entity.pdbx_description
1 polymer ?
#
loop_
_entity_poly.entity_id
_entity_poly.type
_entity_poly.pdbx_seq_one_letter_code
_entity_poly.pdbx_strand_id
1 'polypeptide(L)'
;TFPVSQYEMMDAFEQIHTKSPGDVYWQVDEFYCFDYLAPHLDESMSIFEFNSLTEQLSKLDERQETALEGLLQMQVNKHMQENGGPITVQELMMLAHNVDHCHVLADVHSNEDLGKFYVENGFREDLDALPDSAYALLDYAKIGKQMRESEAGAFTPHGYVVRTEELQPLPDYEPQRDINYMIRLTLMNHENEQKT
;
A
#
# COMPACT_ATOMS: atom_id res chain seq x y z
N THR A 1 -17.81 -8.93 -4.13
CA THR A 1 -16.80 -8.18 -3.33
C THR A 1 -15.47 -8.92 -3.39
N PHE A 2 -14.40 -8.24 -3.72
CA PHE A 2 -13.05 -8.79 -3.67
C PHE A 2 -12.48 -8.76 -2.24
N PRO A 3 -11.56 -9.66 -1.86
CA PRO A 3 -11.06 -10.76 -2.71
C PRO A 3 -12.09 -11.89 -2.88
N VAL A 4 -11.95 -12.62 -3.99
CA VAL A 4 -12.76 -13.80 -4.29
C VAL A 4 -11.88 -15.05 -4.42
N SER A 5 -12.46 -16.23 -4.12
CA SER A 5 -11.78 -17.49 -4.34
C SER A 5 -11.61 -17.80 -5.83
N GLN A 6 -10.70 -18.70 -6.18
CA GLN A 6 -10.54 -19.16 -7.55
C GLN A 6 -11.84 -19.73 -8.14
N TYR A 7 -12.63 -20.45 -7.35
CA TYR A 7 -13.90 -21.03 -7.80
C TYR A 7 -14.92 -19.95 -8.13
N GLU A 8 -15.05 -18.92 -7.28
CA GLU A 8 -15.94 -17.78 -7.53
C GLU A 8 -15.52 -17.00 -8.78
N MET A 9 -14.21 -16.83 -8.99
CA MET A 9 -13.68 -16.19 -10.19
C MET A 9 -14.01 -16.98 -11.45
N MET A 10 -13.82 -18.31 -11.43
CA MET A 10 -14.17 -19.20 -12.54
C MET A 10 -15.68 -19.19 -12.84
N ASP A 11 -16.50 -19.30 -11.81
CA ASP A 11 -17.96 -19.25 -11.95
C ASP A 11 -18.42 -17.92 -12.58
N ALA A 12 -17.82 -16.80 -12.16
CA ALA A 12 -18.08 -15.49 -12.76
C ALA A 12 -17.70 -15.46 -14.25
N PHE A 13 -16.57 -16.03 -14.65
CA PHE A 13 -16.15 -16.11 -16.06
C PHE A 13 -17.07 -16.98 -16.88
N GLU A 14 -17.56 -18.10 -16.34
CA GLU A 14 -18.54 -18.95 -17.00
C GLU A 14 -19.87 -18.21 -17.20
N GLN A 15 -20.34 -17.47 -16.20
CA GLN A 15 -21.60 -16.72 -16.29
C GLN A 15 -21.57 -15.62 -17.35
N ILE A 16 -20.46 -14.94 -17.54
CA ILE A 16 -20.29 -13.91 -18.58
C ILE A 16 -19.85 -14.50 -19.94
N HIS A 17 -19.74 -15.84 -20.04
CA HIS A 17 -19.34 -16.54 -21.25
C HIS A 17 -18.02 -16.07 -21.87
N THR A 18 -17.07 -15.59 -21.06
CA THR A 18 -15.75 -15.22 -21.56
C THR A 18 -14.85 -16.44 -21.74
N LYS A 19 -14.03 -16.42 -22.79
CA LYS A 19 -13.04 -17.46 -23.06
C LYS A 19 -11.63 -17.10 -22.59
N SER A 20 -11.42 -15.83 -22.29
CA SER A 20 -10.14 -15.32 -21.87
C SER A 20 -10.29 -14.27 -20.76
N PRO A 21 -9.52 -14.37 -19.68
CA PRO A 21 -9.49 -13.31 -18.65
C PRO A 21 -9.11 -11.93 -19.19
N GLY A 22 -8.33 -11.87 -20.27
CA GLY A 22 -7.95 -10.62 -20.92
C GLY A 22 -9.08 -9.93 -21.66
N ASP A 23 -10.22 -10.61 -21.88
CA ASP A 23 -11.41 -10.03 -22.50
C ASP A 23 -12.39 -9.43 -21.47
N VAL A 24 -12.03 -9.46 -20.18
CA VAL A 24 -12.86 -8.95 -19.08
C VAL A 24 -12.53 -7.51 -18.78
N TYR A 25 -13.52 -6.63 -18.92
CA TYR A 25 -13.45 -5.27 -18.40
C TYR A 25 -14.05 -5.26 -17.00
N TRP A 26 -13.37 -4.62 -16.07
CA TRP A 26 -13.80 -4.50 -14.70
C TRP A 26 -13.64 -3.06 -14.21
N GLN A 27 -14.45 -2.69 -13.24
CA GLN A 27 -14.43 -1.39 -12.60
C GLN A 27 -14.65 -1.59 -11.11
N VAL A 28 -13.97 -0.79 -10.30
CA VAL A 28 -14.18 -0.74 -8.85
C VAL A 28 -15.23 0.32 -8.55
N ASP A 29 -16.33 -0.08 -7.93
CA ASP A 29 -17.42 0.83 -7.56
C ASP A 29 -17.19 1.45 -6.16
N GLU A 30 -16.62 0.68 -5.23
CA GLU A 30 -16.37 1.10 -3.85
C GLU A 30 -15.04 0.54 -3.34
N PHE A 31 -14.30 1.37 -2.60
CA PHE A 31 -12.99 1.03 -2.03
C PHE A 31 -13.01 0.82 -0.52
N TYR A 32 -14.12 1.07 0.15
CA TYR A 32 -14.25 1.07 1.61
C TYR A 32 -13.18 1.97 2.26
N CYS A 33 -12.20 1.39 2.97
CA CYS A 33 -11.13 2.13 3.65
C CYS A 33 -9.92 2.44 2.76
N PHE A 34 -9.89 2.01 1.49
CA PHE A 34 -8.74 2.15 0.58
C PHE A 34 -8.98 3.16 -0.55
N ASP A 35 -9.80 4.19 -0.36
CA ASP A 35 -10.12 5.20 -1.38
C ASP A 35 -8.87 5.89 -1.96
N TYR A 36 -7.81 6.00 -1.18
CA TYR A 36 -6.54 6.56 -1.59
C TYR A 36 -5.80 5.74 -2.66
N LEU A 37 -6.19 4.47 -2.87
CA LEU A 37 -5.65 3.64 -3.94
C LEU A 37 -6.29 3.92 -5.31
N ALA A 38 -7.49 4.49 -5.35
CA ALA A 38 -8.25 4.69 -6.59
C ALA A 38 -7.46 5.34 -7.73
N PRO A 39 -6.64 6.39 -7.49
CA PRO A 39 -5.84 7.01 -8.55
C PRO A 39 -4.72 6.13 -9.12
N HIS A 40 -4.41 5.02 -8.45
CA HIS A 40 -3.29 4.13 -8.77
C HIS A 40 -3.74 2.79 -9.36
N LEU A 41 -5.05 2.58 -9.47
CA LEU A 41 -5.64 1.40 -10.09
C LEU A 41 -6.12 1.78 -11.49
N ASP A 42 -5.61 1.13 -12.51
CA ASP A 42 -5.98 1.38 -13.89
C ASP A 42 -6.50 0.12 -14.59
N GLU A 43 -7.14 0.32 -15.76
CA GLU A 43 -7.72 -0.74 -16.58
C GLU A 43 -6.68 -1.71 -17.16
N SER A 44 -5.38 -1.39 -17.09
CA SER A 44 -4.31 -2.28 -17.57
C SER A 44 -3.98 -3.40 -16.58
N MET A 45 -4.39 -3.23 -15.31
CA MET A 45 -4.26 -4.23 -14.28
C MET A 45 -5.17 -5.42 -14.57
N SER A 46 -4.64 -6.63 -14.54
CA SER A 46 -5.45 -7.83 -14.68
C SER A 46 -6.34 -8.03 -13.45
N ILE A 47 -7.52 -8.64 -13.64
CA ILE A 47 -8.42 -8.94 -12.53
C ILE A 47 -7.79 -9.91 -11.50
N PHE A 48 -6.81 -10.72 -11.92
CA PHE A 48 -6.06 -11.60 -11.02
C PHE A 48 -5.08 -10.82 -10.16
N GLU A 49 -4.37 -9.86 -10.74
CA GLU A 49 -3.49 -8.96 -9.97
C GLU A 49 -4.30 -8.15 -8.98
N PHE A 50 -5.47 -7.64 -9.41
CA PHE A 50 -6.39 -6.95 -8.52
C PHE A 50 -6.87 -7.85 -7.38
N ASN A 51 -7.24 -9.10 -7.66
CA ASN A 51 -7.65 -10.05 -6.63
C ASN A 51 -6.51 -10.35 -5.63
N SER A 52 -5.28 -10.52 -6.13
CA SER A 52 -4.11 -10.73 -5.28
C SER A 52 -3.80 -9.54 -4.40
N LEU A 53 -3.92 -8.31 -4.94
CA LEU A 53 -3.80 -7.08 -4.16
C LEU A 53 -4.87 -7.02 -3.07
N THR A 54 -6.14 -7.23 -3.41
CA THR A 54 -7.25 -7.17 -2.44
C THR A 54 -7.16 -8.27 -1.39
N GLU A 55 -6.59 -9.44 -1.72
CA GLU A 55 -6.30 -10.48 -0.73
C GLU A 55 -5.25 -10.02 0.30
N GLN A 56 -4.23 -9.30 -0.12
CA GLN A 56 -3.27 -8.71 0.82
C GLN A 56 -3.91 -7.62 1.67
N LEU A 57 -4.64 -6.71 1.04
CA LEU A 57 -5.32 -5.59 1.73
C LEU A 57 -6.31 -6.08 2.78
N SER A 58 -7.05 -7.16 2.50
CA SER A 58 -8.05 -7.71 3.44
C SER A 58 -7.47 -8.28 4.74
N LYS A 59 -6.16 -8.43 4.82
CA LYS A 59 -5.45 -8.93 6.01
C LYS A 59 -4.88 -7.83 6.88
N LEU A 60 -4.91 -6.58 6.41
CA LEU A 60 -4.35 -5.45 7.12
C LEU A 60 -5.25 -5.04 8.29
N ASP A 61 -4.62 -4.67 9.39
CA ASP A 61 -5.29 -3.97 10.50
C ASP A 61 -5.25 -2.45 10.29
N GLU A 62 -5.95 -1.69 11.14
CA GLU A 62 -6.08 -0.23 11.06
C GLU A 62 -4.73 0.51 11.06
N ARG A 63 -3.76 0.01 11.83
CA ARG A 63 -2.40 0.56 11.86
C ARG A 63 -1.66 0.29 10.56
N GLN A 64 -1.81 -0.93 10.05
CA GLN A 64 -1.19 -1.36 8.79
C GLN A 64 -1.80 -0.65 7.58
N GLU A 65 -3.11 -0.37 7.59
CA GLU A 65 -3.78 0.46 6.58
C GLU A 65 -3.18 1.88 6.55
N THR A 66 -3.01 2.51 7.72
CA THR A 66 -2.34 3.82 7.84
C THR A 66 -0.90 3.77 7.34
N ALA A 67 -0.16 2.69 7.68
CA ALA A 67 1.21 2.49 7.21
C ALA A 67 1.28 2.37 5.68
N LEU A 68 0.34 1.64 5.07
CA LEU A 68 0.24 1.52 3.61
C LEU A 68 0.00 2.87 2.93
N GLU A 69 -0.94 3.68 3.45
CA GLU A 69 -1.21 5.02 2.94
C GLU A 69 0.04 5.90 2.98
N GLY A 70 0.77 5.88 4.11
CA GLY A 70 2.03 6.61 4.26
C GLY A 70 3.12 6.12 3.30
N LEU A 71 3.30 4.81 3.16
CA LEU A 71 4.24 4.21 2.22
C LEU A 71 3.92 4.59 0.76
N LEU A 72 2.65 4.57 0.39
CA LEU A 72 2.21 4.99 -0.94
C LEU A 72 2.54 6.46 -1.19
N GLN A 73 2.26 7.33 -0.21
CA GLN A 73 2.59 8.76 -0.32
C GLN A 73 4.12 8.98 -0.49
N MET A 74 4.95 8.24 0.23
CA MET A 74 6.41 8.28 0.08
C MET A 74 6.83 7.82 -1.32
N GLN A 75 6.25 6.73 -1.83
CA GLN A 75 6.56 6.19 -3.15
C GLN A 75 6.13 7.14 -4.27
N VAL A 76 4.94 7.74 -4.18
CA VAL A 76 4.45 8.76 -5.12
C VAL A 76 5.40 9.96 -5.15
N ASN A 77 5.81 10.46 -3.98
CA ASN A 77 6.75 11.57 -3.89
C ASN A 77 8.12 11.23 -4.52
N LYS A 78 8.59 10.01 -4.34
CA LYS A 78 9.82 9.52 -4.98
C LYS A 78 9.69 9.48 -6.50
N HIS A 79 8.60 8.91 -7.03
CA HIS A 79 8.33 8.87 -8.47
C HIS A 79 8.26 10.27 -9.08
N MET A 80 7.62 11.23 -8.40
CA MET A 80 7.57 12.64 -8.85
C MET A 80 8.96 13.26 -8.94
N GLN A 81 9.86 12.99 -8.00
CA GLN A 81 11.23 13.53 -7.98
C GLN A 81 12.12 12.89 -9.06
N GLU A 82 11.94 11.61 -9.34
CA GLU A 82 12.75 10.82 -10.26
C GLU A 82 12.18 10.83 -11.69
N ASN A 83 11.11 11.58 -11.99
CA ASN A 83 10.33 11.51 -13.23
C ASN A 83 9.88 10.06 -13.55
N GLY A 84 9.54 9.30 -12.52
CA GLY A 84 9.02 7.95 -12.62
C GLY A 84 7.64 7.89 -13.28
N GLY A 85 7.26 6.70 -13.70
CA GLY A 85 5.91 6.43 -14.22
C GLY A 85 4.85 6.34 -13.10
N PRO A 86 3.62 5.91 -13.44
CA PRO A 86 2.59 5.63 -12.45
C PRO A 86 3.02 4.49 -11.52
N ILE A 87 2.44 4.46 -10.33
CA ILE A 87 2.64 3.35 -9.39
C ILE A 87 2.03 2.09 -10.00
N THR A 88 2.79 1.01 -10.01
CA THR A 88 2.34 -0.27 -10.54
C THR A 88 1.64 -1.11 -9.46
N VAL A 89 0.81 -2.07 -9.87
CA VAL A 89 0.18 -3.02 -8.93
C VAL A 89 1.22 -3.82 -8.13
N GLN A 90 2.34 -4.16 -8.74
CA GLN A 90 3.43 -4.87 -8.06
C GLN A 90 4.07 -4.00 -6.98
N GLU A 91 4.22 -2.70 -7.24
CA GLU A 91 4.66 -1.76 -6.20
C GLU A 91 3.63 -1.65 -5.08
N LEU A 92 2.33 -1.56 -5.39
CA LEU A 92 1.27 -1.55 -4.37
C LEU A 92 1.33 -2.80 -3.48
N MET A 93 1.46 -3.98 -4.07
CA MET A 93 1.62 -5.22 -3.31
C MET A 93 2.90 -5.25 -2.48
N MET A 94 4.01 -4.75 -3.02
CA MET A 94 5.27 -4.62 -2.29
C MET A 94 5.10 -3.68 -1.09
N LEU A 95 4.41 -2.55 -1.25
CA LEU A 95 4.12 -1.63 -0.15
C LEU A 95 3.24 -2.30 0.92
N ALA A 96 2.17 -3.01 0.51
CA ALA A 96 1.31 -3.76 1.43
C ALA A 96 2.05 -4.87 2.18
N HIS A 97 3.06 -5.50 1.56
CA HIS A 97 3.92 -6.47 2.21
C HIS A 97 4.85 -5.85 3.27
N ASN A 98 5.16 -4.56 3.15
CA ASN A 98 6.13 -3.86 3.99
C ASN A 98 5.52 -2.98 5.10
N VAL A 99 4.23 -3.07 5.35
CA VAL A 99 3.54 -2.22 6.34
C VAL A 99 4.05 -2.40 7.77
N ASP A 100 4.59 -3.58 8.10
CA ASP A 100 5.17 -3.85 9.41
C ASP A 100 6.56 -3.20 9.61
N HIS A 101 7.20 -2.75 8.53
CA HIS A 101 8.46 -2.02 8.55
C HIS A 101 8.26 -0.50 8.71
N CYS A 102 7.15 -0.11 9.33
CA CYS A 102 6.82 1.29 9.59
C CYS A 102 6.45 1.54 11.03
N HIS A 103 6.82 2.71 11.53
CA HIS A 103 6.18 3.29 12.71
C HIS A 103 5.05 4.23 12.28
N VAL A 104 3.92 4.12 12.96
CA VAL A 104 2.76 5.01 12.81
C VAL A 104 2.58 5.79 14.10
N LEU A 105 2.66 7.11 14.01
CA LEU A 105 2.42 8.04 15.12
C LEU A 105 1.04 8.65 14.94
N ALA A 106 0.02 7.99 15.51
CA ALA A 106 -1.39 8.32 15.29
C ALA A 106 -1.80 9.75 15.71
N ASP A 107 -1.13 10.31 16.72
CA ASP A 107 -1.43 11.66 17.24
C ASP A 107 -0.59 12.77 16.59
N VAL A 108 0.15 12.47 15.51
CA VAL A 108 1.05 13.40 14.85
C VAL A 108 0.56 13.72 13.44
N HIS A 109 -0.04 14.90 13.27
CA HIS A 109 -0.68 15.30 12.00
C HIS A 109 -0.04 16.53 11.34
N SER A 110 0.96 17.13 11.98
CA SER A 110 1.64 18.32 11.48
C SER A 110 3.13 18.31 11.78
N ASN A 111 3.89 19.18 11.10
CA ASN A 111 5.30 19.37 11.46
C ASN A 111 5.46 19.86 12.91
N GLU A 112 4.50 20.64 13.42
CA GLU A 112 4.55 21.11 14.82
C GLU A 112 4.41 19.93 15.79
N ASP A 113 3.43 19.06 15.57
CA ASP A 113 3.23 17.86 16.40
C ASP A 113 4.44 16.93 16.33
N LEU A 114 4.99 16.74 15.12
CA LEU A 114 6.19 15.92 14.92
C LEU A 114 7.39 16.50 15.68
N GLY A 115 7.58 17.83 15.62
CA GLY A 115 8.65 18.50 16.37
C GLY A 115 8.47 18.37 17.87
N LYS A 116 7.26 18.51 18.40
CA LYS A 116 6.95 18.26 19.80
C LYS A 116 7.25 16.81 20.17
N PHE A 117 6.80 15.86 19.38
CA PHE A 117 7.06 14.43 19.60
C PHE A 117 8.56 14.14 19.75
N TYR A 118 9.39 14.64 18.84
CA TYR A 118 10.83 14.40 18.89
C TYR A 118 11.52 15.06 20.09
N VAL A 119 11.10 16.25 20.45
CA VAL A 119 11.70 16.98 21.58
C VAL A 119 11.25 16.40 22.92
N GLU A 120 9.94 16.17 23.09
CA GLU A 120 9.37 15.70 24.36
C GLU A 120 9.76 14.26 24.70
N ASN A 121 10.07 13.44 23.69
CA ASN A 121 10.53 12.07 23.89
C ASN A 121 12.06 11.93 23.92
N GLY A 122 12.82 13.04 23.91
CA GLY A 122 14.27 13.02 24.05
C GLY A 122 15.01 12.48 22.82
N PHE A 123 14.40 12.49 21.64
CA PHE A 123 15.06 12.06 20.39
C PHE A 123 15.96 13.16 19.79
N ARG A 124 16.03 14.32 20.42
CA ARG A 124 16.87 15.46 20.03
C ARG A 124 17.93 15.72 21.10
N GLU A 125 18.91 14.80 21.18
CA GLU A 125 20.04 14.88 22.15
C GLU A 125 20.79 16.21 22.09
N ASP A 126 20.81 16.89 20.94
CA ASP A 126 21.41 18.21 20.75
C ASP A 126 20.68 19.33 21.54
N LEU A 127 19.43 19.07 21.97
CA LEU A 127 18.64 20.01 22.77
C LEU A 127 18.71 19.71 24.29
N ASP A 128 19.19 18.56 24.71
CA ASP A 128 19.19 18.13 26.11
C ASP A 128 19.98 19.09 27.06
N ALA A 129 20.93 19.82 26.51
CA ALA A 129 21.68 20.82 27.25
C ALA A 129 20.98 22.17 27.43
N LEU A 130 19.78 22.34 26.84
CA LEU A 130 19.05 23.59 26.96
C LEU A 130 18.35 23.72 28.33
N PRO A 131 18.33 24.93 28.92
CA PRO A 131 17.53 25.15 30.12
C PRO A 131 16.03 25.09 29.79
N ASP A 132 15.18 24.69 30.75
CA ASP A 132 13.73 24.54 30.56
C ASP A 132 13.04 25.76 29.93
N SER A 133 13.53 26.96 30.26
CA SER A 133 12.99 28.21 29.70
C SER A 133 13.22 28.35 28.17
N ALA A 134 14.21 27.65 27.61
CA ALA A 134 14.50 27.70 26.18
C ALA A 134 13.52 26.85 25.36
N TYR A 135 12.96 25.80 25.95
CA TYR A 135 11.98 24.94 25.24
C TYR A 135 10.74 25.71 24.77
N ALA A 136 10.29 26.70 25.53
CA ALA A 136 9.18 27.58 25.15
C ALA A 136 9.48 28.48 23.92
N LEU A 137 10.74 28.58 23.53
CA LEU A 137 11.22 29.40 22.40
C LEU A 137 11.52 28.56 21.15
N LEU A 138 11.39 27.24 21.22
CA LEU A 138 11.68 26.35 20.10
C LEU A 138 10.60 26.49 19.02
N ASP A 139 11.07 26.52 17.78
CA ASP A 139 10.21 26.41 16.60
C ASP A 139 9.97 24.92 16.27
N TYR A 140 8.98 24.34 16.94
CA TYR A 140 8.62 22.93 16.77
C TYR A 140 8.27 22.58 15.32
N ALA A 141 7.60 23.48 14.60
CA ALA A 141 7.25 23.26 13.20
C ALA A 141 8.49 23.13 12.32
N LYS A 142 9.52 23.93 12.58
CA LYS A 142 10.80 23.84 11.87
C LYS A 142 11.54 22.55 12.22
N ILE A 143 11.56 22.17 13.49
CA ILE A 143 12.17 20.92 13.96
C ILE A 143 11.50 19.72 13.28
N GLY A 144 10.17 19.63 13.35
CA GLY A 144 9.45 18.52 12.74
C GLY A 144 9.60 18.47 11.22
N LYS A 145 9.65 19.63 10.56
CA LYS A 145 9.97 19.68 9.13
C LYS A 145 11.33 19.08 8.81
N GLN A 146 12.37 19.42 9.59
CA GLN A 146 13.71 18.87 9.43
C GLN A 146 13.71 17.34 9.66
N MET A 147 13.02 16.88 10.70
CA MET A 147 12.91 15.44 10.98
C MET A 147 12.24 14.70 9.83
N ARG A 148 11.07 15.16 9.37
CA ARG A 148 10.37 14.57 8.26
C ARG A 148 11.21 14.52 6.97
N GLU A 149 11.94 15.58 6.65
CA GLU A 149 12.83 15.62 5.49
C GLU A 149 13.99 14.63 5.60
N SER A 150 14.56 14.47 6.82
CA SER A 150 15.68 13.54 7.06
C SER A 150 15.27 12.06 7.00
N GLU A 151 14.05 11.73 7.42
CA GLU A 151 13.52 10.36 7.45
C GLU A 151 12.65 10.03 6.21
N ALA A 152 12.41 11.03 5.37
CA ALA A 152 11.50 10.92 4.22
C ALA A 152 10.11 10.37 4.59
N GLY A 153 9.60 10.70 5.79
CA GLY A 153 8.30 10.28 6.27
C GLY A 153 7.13 11.05 5.66
N ALA A 154 5.92 10.55 5.83
CA ALA A 154 4.70 11.12 5.27
C ALA A 154 3.61 11.32 6.32
N PHE A 155 2.84 12.40 6.19
CA PHE A 155 1.59 12.58 6.93
C PHE A 155 0.45 11.95 6.16
N THR A 156 -0.43 11.27 6.88
CA THR A 156 -1.72 10.76 6.41
C THR A 156 -2.83 11.40 7.23
N PRO A 157 -4.11 11.24 6.85
CA PRO A 157 -5.24 11.65 7.70
C PRO A 157 -5.24 10.97 9.08
N HIS A 158 -4.57 9.81 9.21
CA HIS A 158 -4.58 8.98 10.40
C HIS A 158 -3.28 9.04 11.22
N GLY A 159 -2.35 9.94 10.85
CA GLY A 159 -1.11 10.14 11.58
C GLY A 159 0.13 10.28 10.70
N TYR A 160 1.30 10.28 11.33
CA TYR A 160 2.58 10.33 10.65
C TYR A 160 3.19 8.94 10.52
N VAL A 161 3.68 8.63 9.33
CA VAL A 161 4.28 7.33 9.00
C VAL A 161 5.74 7.52 8.63
N VAL A 162 6.60 6.69 9.21
CA VAL A 162 8.03 6.66 8.90
C VAL A 162 8.49 5.21 8.75
N ARG A 163 9.35 4.94 7.76
CA ARG A 163 9.94 3.62 7.59
C ARG A 163 11.03 3.38 8.63
N THR A 164 11.06 2.16 9.15
CA THR A 164 12.12 1.69 10.08
C THR A 164 13.20 0.89 9.36
N GLU A 165 12.87 0.33 8.20
CA GLU A 165 13.75 -0.53 7.42
C GLU A 165 13.62 -0.26 5.93
N GLU A 166 14.53 -0.81 5.13
CA GLU A 166 14.43 -0.83 3.67
C GLU A 166 13.28 -1.73 3.22
N LEU A 167 12.60 -1.34 2.13
CA LEU A 167 11.52 -2.15 1.56
C LEU A 167 12.05 -3.51 1.10
N GLN A 168 11.45 -4.57 1.60
CA GLN A 168 11.75 -5.93 1.18
C GLN A 168 11.01 -6.26 -0.12
N PRO A 169 11.65 -6.98 -1.06
CA PRO A 169 10.97 -7.42 -2.28
C PRO A 169 9.88 -8.43 -1.93
N LEU A 170 8.84 -8.50 -2.77
CA LEU A 170 7.81 -9.52 -2.64
C LEU A 170 8.43 -10.91 -2.78
N PRO A 171 8.25 -11.82 -1.81
CA PRO A 171 8.67 -13.20 -1.96
C PRO A 171 7.78 -13.90 -3.00
N ASP A 172 8.41 -14.56 -3.98
CA ASP A 172 7.78 -15.49 -4.93
C ASP A 172 6.51 -14.98 -5.67
N TYR A 173 6.37 -13.66 -5.89
CA TYR A 173 5.26 -13.13 -6.66
C TYR A 173 5.48 -13.41 -8.16
N GLU A 174 4.77 -14.40 -8.69
CA GLU A 174 4.70 -14.71 -10.12
C GLU A 174 3.26 -14.51 -10.63
N PRO A 175 2.88 -13.31 -11.10
CA PRO A 175 1.52 -13.06 -11.64
C PRO A 175 1.14 -14.04 -12.74
N GLN A 176 2.13 -14.45 -13.54
CA GLN A 176 1.99 -15.39 -14.63
C GLN A 176 1.64 -16.81 -14.17
N ARG A 177 1.97 -17.16 -12.93
CA ARG A 177 1.73 -18.50 -12.38
C ARG A 177 0.24 -18.73 -12.11
N ASP A 178 -0.44 -17.74 -11.59
CA ASP A 178 -1.88 -17.83 -11.29
C ASP A 178 -2.70 -17.86 -12.58
N ILE A 179 -2.34 -17.04 -13.57
CA ILE A 179 -2.96 -17.06 -14.90
C ILE A 179 -2.76 -18.43 -15.58
N ASN A 180 -1.55 -18.97 -15.58
CA ASN A 180 -1.26 -20.27 -16.18
C ASN A 180 -1.95 -21.43 -15.44
N TYR A 181 -2.09 -21.34 -14.12
CA TYR A 181 -2.82 -22.33 -13.32
C TYR A 181 -4.31 -22.31 -13.66
N MET A 182 -4.92 -21.14 -13.76
CA MET A 182 -6.32 -20.95 -14.14
C MET A 182 -6.61 -21.46 -15.55
N ILE A 183 -5.76 -21.16 -16.53
CA ILE A 183 -5.87 -21.68 -17.90
C ILE A 183 -5.82 -23.21 -17.91
N ARG A 184 -4.93 -23.83 -17.13
CA ARG A 184 -4.84 -25.29 -17.00
C ARG A 184 -6.10 -25.90 -16.40
N LEU A 185 -6.67 -25.31 -15.35
CA LEU A 185 -7.92 -25.80 -14.74
C LEU A 185 -9.08 -25.73 -15.73
N THR A 186 -9.19 -24.64 -16.48
CA THR A 186 -10.24 -24.47 -17.51
C THR A 186 -10.11 -25.55 -18.61
N LEU A 187 -8.88 -25.80 -19.09
CA LEU A 187 -8.64 -26.84 -20.09
C LEU A 187 -8.93 -28.25 -19.57
N MET A 188 -8.57 -28.57 -18.31
CA MET A 188 -8.85 -29.87 -17.71
C MET A 188 -10.35 -30.12 -17.52
N ASN A 189 -11.13 -29.09 -17.18
CA ASN A 189 -12.57 -29.20 -17.05
C ASN A 189 -13.24 -29.45 -18.40
N HIS A 190 -12.86 -28.75 -19.47
CA HIS A 190 -13.37 -28.97 -20.80
C HIS A 190 -13.05 -30.38 -21.36
N GLU A 191 -11.88 -30.94 -21.06
CA GLU A 191 -11.54 -32.32 -21.43
C GLU A 191 -12.37 -33.38 -20.69
N ASN A 192 -12.80 -33.09 -19.46
CA ASN A 192 -13.65 -33.98 -18.68
C ASN A 192 -15.11 -33.97 -19.16
N GLU A 193 -15.64 -32.80 -19.57
CA GLU A 193 -16.98 -32.66 -20.11
C GLU A 193 -17.13 -33.31 -21.48
N GLN A 194 -16.07 -33.37 -22.30
CA GLN A 194 -16.12 -34.06 -23.62
C GLN A 194 -16.02 -35.60 -23.52
N LYS A 195 -15.73 -36.13 -22.33
CA LYS A 195 -15.64 -37.58 -22.09
C LYS A 195 -16.84 -38.16 -21.38
N THR A 196 -17.86 -37.35 -21.10
CA THR A 196 -19.13 -37.77 -20.52
C THR A 196 -20.22 -37.74 -21.56
#